data_fa8da611514f061f09535af2ed33a4f7
#
_entry.id   fa8da611514f061f09535af2ed33a4f7
#
_cell.length_a   1.000
_cell.length_b   1.000
_cell.length_c   1.000
_cell.angle_alpha   90.00
_cell.angle_beta   90.00
_cell.angle_gamma   90.00
#
_symmetry.space_group_name_H-M   'P 1'
#
loop_
_entity.id
_entity.type
_entity.pdbx_description
1 polymer ?
#
loop_
_entity_poly.entity_id
_entity_poly.type
_entity_poly.pdbx_seq_one_letter_code
_entity_poly.pdbx_strand_id
1 'polypeptide(L)'
;WSSDVCSSDLSNTHFVFLGSGEKDYENLLIWLSNNSANIRAYIGYRGDLANQIYAGSDFYLMPSKFEPCGLSQLIAMRYGSLPVVRATGGLEDTVTGYPLNNSNGFKFWGYTGWNMMEAIRCALGVYADKYTFNAMRKSAIETDFSWKKSSSKYLKLYRELIK
;
A
#
# COMPACT_ATOMS: atom_id res chain seq x y z
N TRP A 1 -7.62 -1.03 -25.68
CA TRP A 1 -8.12 -0.97 -24.31
C TRP A 1 -9.64 -0.85 -24.37
N SER A 2 -10.38 -1.89 -24.05
CA SER A 2 -11.81 -1.75 -23.87
C SER A 2 -12.04 -1.08 -22.51
N SER A 3 -12.60 0.10 -22.53
CA SER A 3 -12.96 0.90 -21.35
C SER A 3 -13.97 0.19 -20.42
N ASP A 4 -14.55 -0.90 -20.88
CA ASP A 4 -15.65 -1.57 -20.19
C ASP A 4 -15.23 -2.54 -19.07
N VAL A 5 -13.95 -2.93 -19.03
CA VAL A 5 -13.43 -3.86 -18.01
C VAL A 5 -13.02 -3.14 -16.71
N CYS A 6 -12.80 -1.83 -16.75
CA CYS A 6 -12.30 -1.10 -15.59
C CYS A 6 -13.38 -0.47 -14.69
N SER A 7 -14.55 -0.14 -15.22
CA SER A 7 -15.51 0.65 -14.45
C SER A 7 -16.46 -0.18 -13.57
N SER A 8 -16.79 -1.41 -13.97
CA SER A 8 -17.73 -2.23 -13.22
C SER A 8 -17.12 -2.87 -11.96
N ASP A 9 -15.83 -3.23 -12.01
CA ASP A 9 -15.16 -3.95 -10.90
C ASP A 9 -14.78 -3.04 -9.72
N LEU A 10 -14.74 -1.72 -9.92
CA LEU A 10 -14.33 -0.73 -8.92
C LEU A 10 -15.46 0.20 -8.48
N SER A 11 -16.69 -0.04 -8.89
CA SER A 11 -17.83 0.83 -8.59
C SER A 11 -18.10 1.01 -7.10
N ASN A 12 -17.77 -0.02 -6.28
CA ASN A 12 -17.91 -0.01 -4.82
C ASN A 12 -16.60 0.29 -4.10
N THR A 13 -15.59 0.78 -4.82
CA THR A 13 -14.27 1.08 -4.26
C THR A 13 -14.07 2.60 -4.25
N HIS A 14 -13.70 3.16 -3.09
CA HIS A 14 -13.38 4.57 -2.96
C HIS A 14 -11.88 4.78 -2.97
N PHE A 15 -11.42 5.77 -3.74
CA PHE A 15 -10.03 6.17 -3.82
C PHE A 15 -9.83 7.54 -3.19
N VAL A 16 -8.87 7.62 -2.29
CA VAL A 16 -8.47 8.88 -1.64
C VAL A 16 -7.01 9.14 -1.96
N PHE A 17 -6.73 10.31 -2.52
CA PHE A 17 -5.38 10.76 -2.85
C PHE A 17 -5.02 11.95 -1.95
N LEU A 18 -3.84 11.89 -1.34
CA LEU A 18 -3.25 12.98 -0.58
C LEU A 18 -1.79 13.13 -0.98
N GLY A 19 -1.42 14.27 -1.50
CA GLY A 19 -0.03 14.55 -1.89
C GLY A 19 0.08 15.69 -2.89
N SER A 20 1.31 15.93 -3.33
CA SER A 20 1.64 16.85 -4.39
C SER A 20 2.61 16.20 -5.37
N GLY A 21 2.66 16.68 -6.60
CA GLY A 21 3.49 16.10 -7.65
C GLY A 21 3.58 17.01 -8.87
N GLU A 22 3.78 16.43 -10.04
CA GLU A 22 3.77 17.15 -11.31
C GLU A 22 2.38 17.70 -11.58
N LYS A 23 2.34 18.92 -12.14
CA LYS A 23 1.12 19.72 -12.31
C LYS A 23 0.04 19.03 -13.15
N ASP A 24 0.46 18.28 -14.16
CA ASP A 24 -0.47 17.55 -15.03
C ASP A 24 -1.23 16.44 -14.26
N TYR A 25 -0.52 15.71 -13.40
CA TYR A 25 -1.15 14.70 -12.54
C TYR A 25 -2.01 15.31 -11.44
N GLU A 26 -1.59 16.44 -10.84
CA GLU A 26 -2.43 17.18 -9.88
C GLU A 26 -3.75 17.62 -10.52
N ASN A 27 -3.69 18.22 -11.72
CA ASN A 27 -4.87 18.68 -12.47
C ASN A 27 -5.79 17.50 -12.83
N LEU A 28 -5.21 16.35 -13.24
CA LEU A 28 -5.97 15.13 -13.52
C LEU A 28 -6.70 14.62 -12.27
N LEU A 29 -6.02 14.57 -11.13
CA LEU A 29 -6.62 14.12 -9.87
C LEU A 29 -7.73 15.07 -9.39
N ILE A 30 -7.54 16.37 -9.54
CA ILE A 30 -8.59 17.38 -9.23
C ILE A 30 -9.80 17.16 -10.16
N TRP A 31 -9.55 16.97 -11.46
CA TRP A 31 -10.63 16.72 -12.42
C TRP A 31 -11.40 15.43 -12.08
N LEU A 32 -10.69 14.33 -11.80
CA LEU A 32 -11.30 13.06 -11.39
C LEU A 32 -12.12 13.22 -10.10
N SER A 33 -11.58 13.93 -9.11
CA SER A 33 -12.27 14.19 -7.84
C SER A 33 -13.59 14.97 -8.01
N ASN A 34 -13.65 15.86 -9.00
CA ASN A 34 -14.84 16.65 -9.29
C ASN A 34 -15.87 15.91 -10.16
N ASN A 35 -15.44 14.91 -10.94
CA ASN A 35 -16.27 14.22 -11.91
C ASN A 35 -16.57 12.75 -11.56
N SER A 36 -16.08 12.25 -10.41
CA SER A 36 -16.28 10.88 -9.98
C SER A 36 -16.82 10.83 -8.55
N ALA A 37 -17.85 10.03 -8.33
CA ALA A 37 -18.45 9.88 -7.00
C ALA A 37 -17.54 9.17 -5.99
N ASN A 38 -16.66 8.30 -6.46
CA ASN A 38 -15.81 7.42 -5.66
C ASN A 38 -14.33 7.84 -5.61
N ILE A 39 -13.98 9.02 -6.14
CA ILE A 39 -12.59 9.54 -6.08
C ILE A 39 -12.58 10.85 -5.31
N ARG A 40 -11.63 10.97 -4.39
CA ARG A 40 -11.34 12.22 -3.67
C ARG A 40 -9.84 12.49 -3.69
N ALA A 41 -9.47 13.73 -4.00
CA ALA A 41 -8.08 14.17 -4.04
C ALA A 41 -7.90 15.44 -3.22
N TYR A 42 -6.90 15.45 -2.37
CA TYR A 42 -6.37 16.64 -1.72
C TYR A 42 -4.94 16.87 -2.19
N ILE A 43 -4.72 17.97 -2.91
CA ILE A 43 -3.38 18.33 -3.39
C ILE A 43 -2.69 19.18 -2.32
N GLY A 44 -1.62 18.64 -1.77
CA GLY A 44 -0.83 19.28 -0.73
C GLY A 44 -0.42 18.32 0.38
N TYR A 45 0.23 18.87 1.42
CA TYR A 45 0.68 18.11 2.59
C TYR A 45 -0.23 18.39 3.79
N ARG A 46 -0.79 17.33 4.36
CA ARG A 46 -1.63 17.35 5.56
C ARG A 46 -1.36 16.11 6.41
N GLY A 47 -0.47 16.21 7.39
CA GLY A 47 -0.09 15.10 8.26
C GLY A 47 -1.25 14.56 9.12
N ASP A 48 -2.13 15.44 9.59
CA ASP A 48 -3.35 15.08 10.32
C ASP A 48 -4.31 14.25 9.46
N LEU A 49 -4.52 14.68 8.22
CA LEU A 49 -5.37 13.97 7.25
C LEU A 49 -4.73 12.65 6.82
N ALA A 50 -3.41 12.57 6.66
CA ALA A 50 -2.71 11.34 6.33
C ALA A 50 -2.99 10.22 7.35
N ASN A 51 -2.92 10.54 8.64
CA ASN A 51 -3.22 9.57 9.70
C ASN A 51 -4.67 9.09 9.65
N GLN A 52 -5.62 9.98 9.35
CA GLN A 52 -7.03 9.61 9.19
C GLN A 52 -7.25 8.71 7.98
N ILE A 53 -6.55 8.98 6.86
CA ILE A 53 -6.60 8.14 5.66
C ILE A 53 -6.04 6.74 5.97
N TYR A 54 -4.88 6.63 6.62
CA TYR A 54 -4.34 5.32 7.00
C TYR A 54 -5.30 4.54 7.91
N ALA A 55 -5.91 5.21 8.88
CA ALA A 55 -6.83 4.58 9.82
C ALA A 55 -8.17 4.18 9.18
N GLY A 56 -8.63 4.93 8.19
CA GLY A 56 -9.93 4.74 7.53
C GLY A 56 -9.87 3.89 6.27
N SER A 57 -8.68 3.54 5.76
CA SER A 57 -8.55 2.76 4.53
C SER A 57 -8.37 1.26 4.80
N ASP A 58 -8.97 0.43 3.94
CA ASP A 58 -8.75 -1.01 3.94
C ASP A 58 -7.44 -1.38 3.26
N PHE A 59 -7.05 -0.63 2.24
CA PHE A 59 -5.86 -0.84 1.43
C PHE A 59 -5.07 0.45 1.26
N TYR A 60 -3.75 0.29 1.16
CA TYR A 60 -2.82 1.37 0.86
C TYR A 60 -2.06 1.07 -0.44
N LEU A 61 -2.34 1.82 -1.50
CA LEU A 61 -1.74 1.61 -2.82
C LEU A 61 -0.42 2.38 -2.95
N MET A 62 0.68 1.67 -3.26
CA MET A 62 2.02 2.25 -3.40
C MET A 62 2.73 1.68 -4.65
N PRO A 63 2.40 2.18 -5.87
CA PRO A 63 2.94 1.68 -7.14
C PRO A 63 4.27 2.35 -7.51
N SER A 64 5.17 2.51 -6.56
CA SER A 64 6.43 3.23 -6.74
C SER A 64 7.29 2.63 -7.86
N LYS A 65 7.86 3.48 -8.73
CA LYS A 65 8.84 3.06 -9.72
C LYS A 65 10.15 2.64 -9.06
N PHE A 66 10.53 3.35 -8.03
CA PHE A 66 11.70 3.06 -7.19
C PHE A 66 11.39 3.47 -5.75
N GLU A 67 11.75 2.62 -4.78
CA GLU A 67 11.53 2.89 -3.36
C GLU A 67 12.66 2.27 -2.53
N PRO A 68 13.62 3.08 -2.05
CA PRO A 68 14.76 2.55 -1.29
C PRO A 68 14.36 1.82 -0.02
N CYS A 69 13.41 2.36 0.73
CA CYS A 69 12.94 1.81 2.00
C CYS A 69 11.42 1.79 2.07
N GLY A 70 10.78 2.97 1.94
CA GLY A 70 9.36 3.17 2.21
C GLY A 70 9.04 3.15 3.71
N LEU A 71 8.35 4.18 4.18
CA LEU A 71 7.81 4.22 5.53
C LEU A 71 6.28 4.15 5.52
N SER A 72 5.66 4.66 4.49
CA SER A 72 4.20 4.78 4.39
C SER A 72 3.50 3.42 4.39
N GLN A 73 4.05 2.38 3.75
CA GLN A 73 3.50 1.02 3.82
C GLN A 73 3.61 0.44 5.24
N LEU A 74 4.68 0.76 6.00
CA LEU A 74 4.83 0.32 7.38
C LEU A 74 3.80 0.99 8.30
N ILE A 75 3.57 2.28 8.08
CA ILE A 75 2.54 3.05 8.78
C ILE A 75 1.16 2.46 8.45
N ALA A 76 0.85 2.26 7.17
CA ALA A 76 -0.40 1.66 6.71
C ALA A 76 -0.65 0.31 7.40
N MET A 77 0.33 -0.60 7.38
CA MET A 77 0.24 -1.89 8.08
C MET A 77 -0.06 -1.73 9.57
N ARG A 78 0.57 -0.76 10.24
CA ARG A 78 0.34 -0.51 11.66
C ARG A 78 -1.08 -0.04 11.96
N TYR A 79 -1.72 0.65 11.03
CA TYR A 79 -3.14 1.02 11.10
C TYR A 79 -4.08 -0.10 10.61
N GLY A 80 -3.56 -1.22 10.11
CA GLY A 80 -4.35 -2.33 9.57
C GLY A 80 -4.85 -2.10 8.15
N SER A 81 -4.31 -1.10 7.45
CA SER A 81 -4.50 -0.91 6.02
C SER A 81 -3.51 -1.78 5.25
N LEU A 82 -3.99 -2.72 4.44
CA LEU A 82 -3.13 -3.67 3.74
C LEU A 82 -2.43 -3.03 2.53
N PRO A 83 -1.10 -3.05 2.46
CA PRO A 83 -0.38 -2.46 1.34
C PRO A 83 -0.56 -3.28 0.06
N VAL A 84 -0.83 -2.58 -1.05
CA VAL A 84 -0.79 -3.10 -2.41
C VAL A 84 0.36 -2.40 -3.11
N VAL A 85 1.50 -3.08 -3.26
CA VAL A 85 2.76 -2.44 -3.62
C VAL A 85 3.40 -3.05 -4.85
N ARG A 86 4.15 -2.23 -5.58
CA ARG A 86 5.10 -2.78 -6.54
C ARG A 86 6.31 -3.34 -5.80
N ALA A 87 6.70 -4.57 -6.13
CA ALA A 87 7.87 -5.23 -5.56
C ALA A 87 9.15 -4.55 -6.06
N THR A 88 9.65 -3.60 -5.27
CA THR A 88 10.89 -2.85 -5.55
C THR A 88 11.49 -2.35 -4.25
N GLY A 89 12.81 -2.56 -4.08
CA GLY A 89 13.56 -2.11 -2.90
C GLY A 89 12.89 -2.49 -1.57
N GLY A 90 12.75 -1.55 -0.66
CA GLY A 90 12.18 -1.81 0.66
C GLY A 90 10.73 -2.29 0.66
N LEU A 91 9.96 -2.06 -0.40
CA LEU A 91 8.60 -2.61 -0.52
C LEU A 91 8.65 -4.13 -0.71
N GLU A 92 9.62 -4.63 -1.46
CA GLU A 92 9.81 -6.08 -1.63
C GLU A 92 10.25 -6.75 -0.34
N ASP A 93 11.10 -6.09 0.44
CA ASP A 93 11.65 -6.62 1.69
C ASP A 93 10.64 -6.61 2.85
N THR A 94 9.71 -5.66 2.87
CA THR A 94 8.82 -5.43 4.00
C THR A 94 7.42 -6.02 3.83
N VAL A 95 6.97 -6.22 2.58
CA VAL A 95 5.65 -6.78 2.29
C VAL A 95 5.77 -8.25 1.93
N THR A 96 5.09 -9.11 2.69
CA THR A 96 4.88 -10.51 2.36
C THR A 96 3.57 -10.61 1.57
N GLY A 97 3.68 -10.89 0.25
CA GLY A 97 2.52 -10.91 -0.64
C GLY A 97 1.61 -12.11 -0.44
N TYR A 98 0.30 -11.89 -0.56
CA TYR A 98 -0.68 -12.98 -0.67
C TYR A 98 -0.39 -13.84 -1.93
N PRO A 99 -0.57 -15.20 -1.89
CA PRO A 99 -1.17 -16.01 -0.83
C PRO A 99 -0.16 -16.68 0.13
N LEU A 100 1.00 -16.11 0.34
CA LEU A 100 2.01 -16.70 1.22
C LEU A 100 1.55 -16.75 2.69
N ASN A 101 2.12 -17.68 3.46
CA ASN A 101 1.90 -17.75 4.91
C ASN A 101 2.33 -16.41 5.57
N ASN A 102 1.54 -15.94 6.53
CA ASN A 102 1.74 -14.66 7.21
C ASN A 102 1.78 -13.46 6.24
N SER A 103 1.04 -13.54 5.12
CA SER A 103 0.92 -12.41 4.20
C SER A 103 0.36 -11.18 4.93
N ASN A 104 0.96 -10.02 4.64
CA ASN A 104 0.61 -8.72 5.23
C ASN A 104 0.29 -7.67 4.18
N GLY A 105 0.15 -8.07 2.91
CA GLY A 105 -0.17 -7.19 1.79
C GLY A 105 -0.18 -7.93 0.46
N PHE A 106 -0.15 -7.16 -0.62
CA PHE A 106 -0.18 -7.66 -2.00
C PHE A 106 0.97 -7.07 -2.79
N LYS A 107 1.57 -7.88 -3.67
CA LYS A 107 2.70 -7.46 -4.50
C LYS A 107 2.43 -7.65 -5.98
N PHE A 108 2.92 -6.72 -6.79
CA PHE A 108 3.04 -6.87 -8.24
C PHE A 108 4.43 -6.42 -8.70
N TRP A 109 4.91 -6.92 -9.84
CA TRP A 109 6.30 -6.71 -10.30
C TRP A 109 6.39 -5.75 -11.47
N GLY A 110 5.57 -5.92 -12.49
CA GLY A 110 5.63 -5.08 -13.68
C GLY A 110 5.20 -3.63 -13.39
N TYR A 111 5.98 -2.65 -13.85
CA TYR A 111 5.63 -1.24 -13.75
C TYR A 111 4.63 -0.84 -14.85
N THR A 112 3.43 -1.41 -14.76
CA THR A 112 2.32 -1.15 -15.70
C THR A 112 1.01 -1.02 -14.95
N GLY A 113 0.05 -0.26 -15.52
CA GLY A 113 -1.30 -0.17 -14.98
C GLY A 113 -2.00 -1.53 -14.91
N TRP A 114 -1.73 -2.43 -15.85
CA TRP A 114 -2.29 -3.78 -15.86
C TRP A 114 -1.86 -4.58 -14.61
N ASN A 115 -0.55 -4.67 -14.34
CA ASN A 115 -0.07 -5.41 -13.16
C ASN A 115 -0.60 -4.83 -11.85
N MET A 116 -0.69 -3.50 -11.76
CA MET A 116 -1.30 -2.84 -10.61
C MET A 116 -2.78 -3.21 -10.46
N MET A 117 -3.54 -3.18 -11.55
CA MET A 117 -4.97 -3.53 -11.53
C MET A 117 -5.22 -4.99 -11.14
N GLU A 118 -4.39 -5.93 -11.60
CA GLU A 118 -4.48 -7.33 -11.19
C GLU A 118 -4.26 -7.48 -9.67
N ALA A 119 -3.29 -6.76 -9.09
CA ALA A 119 -3.08 -6.78 -7.64
C ALA A 119 -4.26 -6.15 -6.88
N ILE A 120 -4.86 -5.08 -7.39
CA ILE A 120 -6.06 -4.47 -6.80
C ILE A 120 -7.24 -5.45 -6.85
N ARG A 121 -7.49 -6.13 -7.98
CA ARG A 121 -8.55 -7.13 -8.09
C ARG A 121 -8.34 -8.29 -7.13
N CYS A 122 -7.11 -8.78 -7.01
CA CYS A 122 -6.76 -9.80 -6.03
C CYS A 122 -7.07 -9.33 -4.59
N ALA A 123 -6.71 -8.09 -4.26
CA ALA A 123 -6.98 -7.49 -2.95
C ALA A 123 -8.48 -7.38 -2.67
N LEU A 124 -9.27 -6.94 -3.64
CA LEU A 124 -10.73 -6.86 -3.53
C LEU A 124 -11.38 -8.25 -3.40
N GLY A 125 -10.85 -9.26 -4.10
CA GLY A 125 -11.28 -10.65 -3.93
C GLY A 125 -11.05 -11.15 -2.51
N VAL A 126 -9.88 -10.87 -1.93
CA VAL A 126 -9.58 -11.20 -0.53
C VAL A 126 -10.45 -10.39 0.44
N TYR A 127 -10.76 -9.12 0.13
CA TYR A 127 -11.65 -8.30 0.96
C TYR A 127 -13.05 -8.90 1.10
N ALA A 128 -13.55 -9.58 0.07
CA ALA A 128 -14.83 -10.28 0.12
C ALA A 128 -14.81 -11.48 1.09
N ASP A 129 -13.66 -12.17 1.22
CA ASP A 129 -13.43 -13.20 2.25
C ASP A 129 -12.94 -12.54 3.55
N LYS A 130 -13.86 -12.21 4.42
CA LYS A 130 -13.57 -11.52 5.70
C LYS A 130 -12.67 -12.32 6.63
N TYR A 131 -12.66 -13.63 6.54
CA TYR A 131 -11.76 -14.46 7.35
C TYR A 131 -10.29 -14.24 6.93
N THR A 132 -9.99 -14.42 5.65
CA THR A 132 -8.66 -14.21 5.09
C THR A 132 -8.22 -12.75 5.24
N PHE A 133 -9.10 -11.80 4.93
CA PHE A 133 -8.80 -10.37 5.06
C PHE A 133 -8.40 -9.99 6.51
N ASN A 134 -9.16 -10.42 7.51
CA ASN A 134 -8.87 -10.11 8.90
C ASN A 134 -7.61 -10.83 9.40
N ALA A 135 -7.33 -12.04 8.92
CA ALA A 135 -6.07 -12.74 9.23
C ALA A 135 -4.86 -11.96 8.68
N MET A 136 -4.94 -11.45 7.45
CA MET A 136 -3.90 -10.61 6.86
C MET A 136 -3.74 -9.28 7.59
N ARG A 137 -4.84 -8.61 7.97
CA ARG A 137 -4.78 -7.38 8.79
C ARG A 137 -4.08 -7.61 10.11
N LYS A 138 -4.39 -8.71 10.79
CA LYS A 138 -3.71 -9.10 12.02
C LYS A 138 -2.22 -9.28 11.78
N SER A 139 -1.84 -10.05 10.75
CA SER A 139 -0.45 -10.25 10.35
C SER A 139 0.27 -8.92 10.09
N ALA A 140 -0.37 -7.97 9.37
CA ALA A 140 0.18 -6.66 9.09
C ALA A 140 0.44 -5.86 10.37
N ILE A 141 -0.53 -5.79 11.28
CA ILE A 141 -0.43 -5.06 12.55
C ILE A 141 0.67 -5.65 13.47
N GLU A 142 0.79 -6.98 13.49
CA GLU A 142 1.74 -7.70 14.34
C GLU A 142 3.16 -7.76 13.77
N THR A 143 3.35 -7.41 12.49
CA THR A 143 4.68 -7.38 11.90
C THR A 143 5.55 -6.31 12.57
N ASP A 144 6.63 -6.75 13.21
CA ASP A 144 7.52 -5.86 13.96
C ASP A 144 8.63 -5.27 13.07
N PHE A 145 8.54 -3.97 12.82
CA PHE A 145 9.56 -3.15 12.16
C PHE A 145 10.25 -2.17 13.12
N SER A 146 10.18 -2.42 14.43
CA SER A 146 10.75 -1.54 15.44
C SER A 146 12.29 -1.50 15.39
N TRP A 147 12.85 -0.41 15.91
CA TRP A 147 14.28 -0.27 16.14
C TRP A 147 14.84 -1.36 17.07
N LYS A 148 14.05 -1.89 17.99
CA LYS A 148 14.47 -3.00 18.86
C LYS A 148 14.89 -4.22 18.04
N LYS A 149 14.15 -4.57 17.00
CA LYS A 149 14.47 -5.68 16.07
C LYS A 149 15.71 -5.34 15.23
N SER A 150 15.79 -4.13 14.71
CA SER A 150 16.91 -3.68 13.87
C SER A 150 18.21 -3.58 14.68
N SER A 151 18.17 -2.97 15.86
CA SER A 151 19.35 -2.82 16.72
C SER A 151 19.95 -4.17 17.14
N SER A 152 19.12 -5.19 17.35
CA SER A 152 19.60 -6.54 17.66
C SER A 152 20.47 -7.11 16.54
N LYS A 153 20.12 -6.84 15.27
CA LYS A 153 20.92 -7.26 14.11
C LYS A 153 22.26 -6.52 14.04
N TYR A 154 22.27 -5.19 14.32
CA TYR A 154 23.50 -4.41 14.39
C TYR A 154 24.42 -4.89 15.52
N LEU A 155 23.88 -5.14 16.71
CA LEU A 155 24.64 -5.67 17.82
C LEU A 155 25.28 -7.04 17.51
N LYS A 156 24.56 -7.90 16.81
CA LYS A 156 25.11 -9.18 16.36
C LYS A 156 26.28 -8.97 15.41
N LEU A 157 26.12 -8.11 14.39
CA LEU A 157 27.20 -7.77 13.45
C LEU A 157 28.42 -7.20 14.16
N TYR A 158 28.26 -6.25 15.08
CA TYR A 158 29.39 -5.69 15.84
C TYR A 158 30.14 -6.74 16.68
N ARG A 159 29.40 -7.67 17.32
CA ARG A 159 30.02 -8.77 18.06
C ARG A 159 30.80 -9.73 17.18
N GLU A 160 30.41 -9.93 15.94
CA GLU A 160 31.13 -10.74 14.96
C GLU A 160 32.43 -10.06 14.48
N LEU A 161 32.43 -8.74 14.39
CA LEU A 161 33.59 -7.94 13.95
C LEU A 161 34.66 -7.73 15.05
N ILE A 162 34.30 -7.89 16.31
CA ILE A 162 35.21 -7.71 17.46
C ILE A 162 35.91 -9.03 17.87
N LYS A 163 35.51 -10.14 17.24
CA LYS A 163 36.20 -11.45 17.39
C LYS A 163 37.44 -11.53 16.51
#